data_c536fb5c3fba547ef15a4e216ea9e42b
#
_entry.id   c536fb5c3fba547ef15a4e216ea9e42b
#
_cell.length_a   1.000
_cell.length_b   1.000
_cell.length_c   1.000
_cell.angle_alpha   90.00
_cell.angle_beta   90.00
_cell.angle_gamma   90.00
#
_symmetry.space_group_name_H-M   'P 1'
#
loop_
_entity.id
_entity.type
_entity.pdbx_description
1 polymer ?
#
loop_
_entity_poly.entity_id
_entity_poly.type
_entity_poly.pdbx_seq_one_letter_code
_entity_poly.pdbx_strand_id
1 'polypeptide(L)'
;MFKDSYIKPDEFLFSTPQIIGRSGIGKTSTIIKFSNLLENEFKKSGLTLKVAYINLKLQGGNKYAVYRFLLEKIAPELPSQGLSAEEMLRYLLSYLYENKLYTLIILDELEFLLRSNKDSGIIYDFTRLNEFDLSKHCNVIGVIFIARSTDFHDKIDSSELSTLGRIPIEFLPYSLEQISDILVTRSSESFNPNVVGTDIIDEVSLITTSSQVGGDVRYALDLLLYAGNLAEANGSDRITLEQIRKVHGYNKPSITTEDLKELPKSHLVTLMAILKVQNKRKKQYIELKEIRTYALELADEHKMKKFEFEDYMNDLLDRKIIEMKSLKEIGMNITSLAELEPLLEQQINKK
;
A
#
# COMPACT_ATOMS: atom_id res chain seq x y z
N MET A 1 -14.96 10.32 21.57
CA MET A 1 -13.88 10.94 22.34
C MET A 1 -13.24 12.14 21.62
N PHE A 2 -12.91 12.05 20.33
CA PHE A 2 -12.33 13.20 19.60
C PHE A 2 -13.33 14.21 19.03
N LYS A 3 -14.61 13.84 18.88
CA LYS A 3 -15.63 14.66 18.25
C LYS A 3 -15.87 15.98 19.00
N ASP A 4 -15.92 15.93 20.32
CA ASP A 4 -16.26 17.11 21.14
C ASP A 4 -15.07 18.08 21.28
N SER A 5 -13.83 17.58 21.18
CA SER A 5 -12.61 18.41 21.23
C SER A 5 -12.39 19.24 19.97
N TYR A 6 -12.92 18.79 18.82
CA TYR A 6 -12.77 19.50 17.54
C TYR A 6 -13.85 20.55 17.25
N ILE A 7 -14.95 20.56 18.04
CA ILE A 7 -16.12 21.41 17.76
C ILE A 7 -16.11 22.71 18.57
N LYS A 8 -15.23 22.82 19.59
CA LYS A 8 -15.11 24.04 20.40
C LYS A 8 -13.84 24.80 20.04
N PRO A 9 -13.94 25.96 19.36
CA PRO A 9 -12.77 26.70 18.83
C PRO A 9 -11.73 27.12 19.86
N ASP A 10 -12.11 27.30 21.09
CA ASP A 10 -11.23 27.79 22.16
C ASP A 10 -10.47 26.68 22.91
N GLU A 11 -10.74 25.42 22.59
CA GLU A 11 -10.18 24.23 23.26
C GLU A 11 -9.53 23.24 22.29
N PHE A 12 -9.11 23.67 21.08
CA PHE A 12 -8.52 22.76 20.10
C PHE A 12 -7.23 22.13 20.60
N LEU A 13 -7.30 20.85 20.84
CA LEU A 13 -6.11 20.04 20.96
C LEU A 13 -5.58 19.73 19.55
N PHE A 14 -4.53 20.43 19.13
CA PHE A 14 -3.80 20.07 17.93
C PHE A 14 -3.34 18.62 18.03
N SER A 15 -3.64 17.79 17.03
CA SER A 15 -3.33 16.37 17.07
C SER A 15 -2.66 15.90 15.79
N THR A 16 -1.75 14.94 15.96
CA THR A 16 -0.94 14.37 14.87
C THR A 16 -1.08 12.84 14.81
N PRO A 17 -2.31 12.31 14.59
CA PRO A 17 -2.51 10.88 14.58
C PRO A 17 -1.79 10.23 13.40
N GLN A 18 -1.16 9.10 13.67
CA GLN A 18 -0.57 8.23 12.66
C GLN A 18 -1.51 7.07 12.37
N ILE A 19 -1.73 6.80 11.11
CA ILE A 19 -2.54 5.66 10.65
C ILE A 19 -1.64 4.74 9.84
N ILE A 20 -1.50 3.52 10.30
CA ILE A 20 -0.66 2.53 9.63
C ILE A 20 -1.48 1.31 9.20
N GLY A 21 -0.97 0.59 8.22
CA GLY A 21 -1.52 -0.69 7.76
C GLY A 21 -1.20 -0.95 6.30
N ARG A 22 -1.33 -2.19 5.88
CA ARG A 22 -1.01 -2.64 4.52
C ARG A 22 -1.78 -1.87 3.43
N SER A 23 -1.35 -2.02 2.18
CA SER A 23 -2.10 -1.50 1.02
C SER A 23 -3.47 -2.17 0.91
N GLY A 24 -4.47 -1.45 0.38
CA GLY A 24 -5.79 -2.00 0.08
C GLY A 24 -6.74 -2.26 1.26
N ILE A 25 -6.33 -1.98 2.52
CA ILE A 25 -7.16 -2.18 3.71
C ILE A 25 -8.03 -0.97 4.11
N GLY A 26 -8.25 -0.04 3.20
CA GLY A 26 -9.22 1.04 3.39
C GLY A 26 -8.76 2.27 4.17
N LYS A 27 -7.46 2.44 4.54
CA LYS A 27 -6.97 3.61 5.28
C LYS A 27 -7.44 4.94 4.68
N THR A 28 -7.04 5.20 3.44
CA THR A 28 -7.36 6.45 2.73
C THR A 28 -8.86 6.66 2.61
N SER A 29 -9.61 5.62 2.23
CA SER A 29 -11.08 5.70 2.10
C SER A 29 -11.78 6.04 3.42
N THR A 30 -11.32 5.43 4.52
CA THR A 30 -11.86 5.70 5.86
C THR A 30 -11.56 7.14 6.28
N ILE A 31 -10.34 7.63 6.03
CA ILE A 31 -9.98 9.01 6.39
C ILE A 31 -10.70 10.03 5.54
N ILE A 32 -10.91 9.80 4.26
CA ILE A 32 -11.76 10.66 3.42
C ILE A 32 -13.21 10.69 3.94
N LYS A 33 -13.77 9.54 4.30
CA LYS A 33 -15.12 9.46 4.91
C LYS A 33 -15.19 10.22 6.23
N PHE A 34 -14.19 10.02 7.10
CA PHE A 34 -14.07 10.76 8.36
C PHE A 34 -14.00 12.27 8.12
N SER A 35 -13.20 12.71 7.18
CA SER A 35 -13.03 14.12 6.83
C SER A 35 -14.35 14.76 6.39
N ASN A 36 -15.10 14.08 5.51
CA ASN A 36 -16.41 14.56 5.06
C ASN A 36 -17.43 14.67 6.21
N LEU A 37 -17.40 13.71 7.15
CA LEU A 37 -18.25 13.78 8.33
C LEU A 37 -17.83 14.93 9.25
N LEU A 38 -16.54 15.17 9.41
CA LEU A 38 -16.02 16.25 10.24
C LEU A 38 -16.35 17.63 9.63
N GLU A 39 -16.20 17.82 8.31
CA GLU A 39 -16.63 19.04 7.61
C GLU A 39 -18.11 19.33 7.84
N ASN A 40 -18.97 18.32 7.76
CA ASN A 40 -20.39 18.46 8.03
C ASN A 40 -20.70 18.89 9.49
N GLU A 41 -19.97 18.34 10.45
CA GLU A 41 -20.14 18.74 11.86
C GLU A 41 -19.68 20.18 12.11
N PHE A 42 -18.54 20.60 11.51
CA PHE A 42 -18.10 22.00 11.57
C PHE A 42 -19.15 22.93 10.98
N LYS A 43 -19.71 22.59 9.81
CA LYS A 43 -20.76 23.37 9.18
C LYS A 43 -22.02 23.51 10.03
N LYS A 44 -22.43 22.43 10.74
CA LYS A 44 -23.55 22.48 11.69
C LYS A 44 -23.28 23.43 12.87
N SER A 45 -22.01 23.57 13.26
CA SER A 45 -21.57 24.46 14.33
C SER A 45 -21.28 25.89 13.86
N GLY A 46 -21.61 26.24 12.60
CA GLY A 46 -21.34 27.56 12.03
C GLY A 46 -19.87 27.83 11.71
N LEU A 47 -19.02 26.81 11.72
CA LEU A 47 -17.60 26.90 11.43
C LEU A 47 -17.31 26.37 10.02
N THR A 48 -16.22 26.86 9.41
CA THR A 48 -15.76 26.38 8.11
C THR A 48 -14.48 25.56 8.26
N LEU A 49 -14.53 24.30 7.89
CA LEU A 49 -13.37 23.42 7.80
C LEU A 49 -13.06 23.12 6.33
N LYS A 50 -11.80 23.25 5.94
CA LYS A 50 -11.28 22.73 4.65
C LYS A 50 -10.38 21.54 4.93
N VAL A 51 -10.54 20.47 4.15
CA VAL A 51 -9.66 19.30 4.23
C VAL A 51 -8.63 19.33 3.10
N ALA A 52 -7.37 19.28 3.46
CA ALA A 52 -6.26 19.21 2.52
C ALA A 52 -5.65 17.81 2.51
N TYR A 53 -6.08 16.98 1.58
CA TYR A 53 -5.48 15.66 1.33
C TYR A 53 -4.33 15.79 0.33
N ILE A 54 -3.18 15.25 0.70
CA ILE A 54 -1.94 15.21 -0.09
C ILE A 54 -1.45 13.78 -0.19
N ASN A 55 -1.36 13.26 -1.42
CA ASN A 55 -0.60 12.05 -1.69
C ASN A 55 0.85 12.44 -2.02
N LEU A 56 1.76 12.16 -1.09
CA LEU A 56 3.15 12.59 -1.18
C LEU A 56 3.91 11.96 -2.37
N LYS A 57 3.45 10.80 -2.83
CA LYS A 57 4.00 10.15 -4.01
C LYS A 57 3.62 10.86 -5.32
N LEU A 58 2.44 11.48 -5.36
CA LEU A 58 1.93 12.17 -6.56
C LEU A 58 2.36 13.64 -6.61
N GLN A 59 2.30 14.34 -5.47
CA GLN A 59 2.62 15.77 -5.40
C GLN A 59 4.11 16.07 -5.24
N GLY A 60 4.94 15.05 -5.02
CA GLY A 60 6.36 15.21 -4.74
C GLY A 60 6.65 15.33 -3.24
N GLY A 61 7.82 14.83 -2.84
CA GLY A 61 8.18 14.67 -1.43
C GLY A 61 9.07 15.77 -0.88
N ASN A 62 9.04 17.01 -1.38
CA ASN A 62 9.85 18.10 -0.81
C ASN A 62 8.98 19.20 -0.19
N LYS A 63 9.53 19.90 0.80
CA LYS A 63 8.84 20.98 1.53
C LYS A 63 8.18 21.99 0.59
N TYR A 64 8.91 22.44 -0.42
CA TYR A 64 8.42 23.44 -1.36
C TYR A 64 7.16 22.96 -2.09
N ALA A 65 7.20 21.76 -2.65
CA ALA A 65 6.06 21.20 -3.39
C ALA A 65 4.83 20.99 -2.50
N VAL A 66 5.05 20.47 -1.29
CA VAL A 66 3.97 20.20 -0.31
C VAL A 66 3.34 21.51 0.16
N TYR A 67 4.13 22.51 0.55
CA TYR A 67 3.61 23.79 1.06
C TYR A 67 2.96 24.62 -0.04
N ARG A 68 3.53 24.60 -1.24
CA ARG A 68 2.92 25.19 -2.41
C ARG A 68 1.56 24.59 -2.71
N PHE A 69 1.47 23.26 -2.73
CA PHE A 69 0.20 22.55 -2.95
C PHE A 69 -0.86 22.93 -1.90
N LEU A 70 -0.46 22.99 -0.61
CA LEU A 70 -1.34 23.41 0.47
C LEU A 70 -1.84 24.83 0.29
N LEU A 71 -0.94 25.77 -0.02
CA LEU A 71 -1.28 27.16 -0.23
C LEU A 71 -2.27 27.30 -1.39
N GLU A 72 -1.95 26.72 -2.56
CA GLU A 72 -2.81 26.76 -3.75
C GLU A 72 -4.19 26.10 -3.52
N LYS A 73 -4.26 25.06 -2.69
CA LYS A 73 -5.51 24.35 -2.40
C LYS A 73 -6.40 25.09 -1.39
N ILE A 74 -5.81 25.68 -0.37
CA ILE A 74 -6.54 26.31 0.75
C ILE A 74 -6.79 27.78 0.49
N ALA A 75 -5.78 28.50 -0.03
CA ALA A 75 -5.76 29.93 -0.25
C ALA A 75 -5.32 30.27 -1.69
N PRO A 76 -6.10 29.87 -2.72
CA PRO A 76 -5.70 30.01 -4.13
C PRO A 76 -5.51 31.47 -4.58
N GLU A 77 -5.99 32.44 -3.82
CA GLU A 77 -5.81 33.87 -4.05
C GLU A 77 -4.42 34.39 -3.61
N LEU A 78 -3.70 33.63 -2.82
CA LEU A 78 -2.36 34.00 -2.37
C LEU A 78 -1.29 33.58 -3.40
N PRO A 79 -0.25 34.42 -3.61
CA PRO A 79 0.83 34.07 -4.54
C PRO A 79 1.63 32.88 -4.01
N SER A 80 1.86 31.89 -4.85
CA SER A 80 2.73 30.74 -4.53
C SER A 80 4.09 30.82 -5.20
N GLN A 81 4.28 31.75 -6.16
CA GLN A 81 5.53 31.94 -6.91
C GLN A 81 6.42 32.99 -6.23
N GLY A 82 7.72 32.71 -6.23
CA GLY A 82 8.73 33.63 -5.67
C GLY A 82 8.85 33.58 -4.15
N LEU A 83 8.13 32.69 -3.47
CA LEU A 83 8.20 32.50 -2.03
C LEU A 83 9.04 31.27 -1.67
N SER A 84 9.72 31.32 -0.54
CA SER A 84 10.32 30.13 0.08
C SER A 84 9.23 29.20 0.64
N ALA A 85 9.59 27.96 0.95
CA ALA A 85 8.66 27.00 1.57
C ALA A 85 8.11 27.53 2.90
N GLU A 86 8.99 28.08 3.73
CA GLU A 86 8.65 28.63 5.04
C GLU A 86 7.73 29.86 4.94
N GLU A 87 7.93 30.71 3.96
CA GLU A 87 7.06 31.87 3.70
C GLU A 87 5.66 31.41 3.28
N MET A 88 5.57 30.41 2.40
CA MET A 88 4.26 29.84 1.99
C MET A 88 3.50 29.28 3.20
N LEU A 89 4.18 28.57 4.11
CA LEU A 89 3.56 28.06 5.32
C LEU A 89 3.07 29.18 6.23
N ARG A 90 3.88 30.24 6.43
CA ARG A 90 3.48 31.42 7.23
C ARG A 90 2.26 32.13 6.64
N TYR A 91 2.25 32.35 5.32
CA TYR A 91 1.11 32.97 4.65
C TYR A 91 -0.16 32.11 4.80
N LEU A 92 -0.04 30.80 4.67
CA LEU A 92 -1.15 29.88 4.88
C LEU A 92 -1.71 30.00 6.30
N LEU A 93 -0.87 29.93 7.33
CA LEU A 93 -1.30 30.02 8.73
C LEU A 93 -1.95 31.39 9.04
N SER A 94 -1.37 32.50 8.54
CA SER A 94 -1.97 33.84 8.69
C SER A 94 -3.33 33.93 7.99
N TYR A 95 -3.44 33.44 6.78
CA TYR A 95 -4.69 33.39 6.03
C TYR A 95 -5.79 32.62 6.75
N LEU A 96 -5.47 31.45 7.29
CA LEU A 96 -6.42 30.63 8.07
C LEU A 96 -6.93 31.40 9.30
N TYR A 97 -6.04 32.06 10.02
CA TYR A 97 -6.38 32.85 11.20
C TYR A 97 -7.28 34.05 10.85
N GLU A 98 -6.89 34.87 9.88
CA GLU A 98 -7.59 36.09 9.46
C GLU A 98 -8.99 35.82 8.93
N ASN A 99 -9.13 34.71 8.19
CA ASN A 99 -10.43 34.30 7.61
C ASN A 99 -11.25 33.38 8.51
N LYS A 100 -10.82 33.09 9.75
CA LYS A 100 -11.47 32.16 10.68
C LYS A 100 -11.78 30.82 10.01
N LEU A 101 -10.88 30.38 9.16
CA LEU A 101 -10.98 29.14 8.41
C LEU A 101 -10.14 28.06 9.08
N TYR A 102 -10.77 26.92 9.37
CA TYR A 102 -10.06 25.78 9.92
C TYR A 102 -9.60 24.81 8.83
N THR A 103 -8.51 24.08 9.08
CA THR A 103 -8.04 23.07 8.16
C THR A 103 -7.59 21.79 8.87
N LEU A 104 -7.89 20.66 8.23
CA LEU A 104 -7.33 19.34 8.53
C LEU A 104 -6.40 18.96 7.38
N ILE A 105 -5.14 18.66 7.70
CA ILE A 105 -4.16 18.23 6.71
C ILE A 105 -4.01 16.71 6.79
N ILE A 106 -3.97 16.05 5.65
CA ILE A 106 -3.78 14.59 5.53
C ILE A 106 -2.60 14.35 4.60
N LEU A 107 -1.56 13.71 5.13
CA LEU A 107 -0.36 13.32 4.41
C LEU A 107 -0.36 11.81 4.19
N ASP A 108 -0.63 11.39 2.97
CA ASP A 108 -0.70 9.97 2.60
C ASP A 108 0.57 9.53 1.86
N GLU A 109 0.92 8.25 1.97
CA GLU A 109 2.14 7.62 1.44
C GLU A 109 3.41 8.24 2.06
N LEU A 110 3.42 8.38 3.41
CA LEU A 110 4.49 9.06 4.16
C LEU A 110 5.89 8.46 3.88
N GLU A 111 5.95 7.16 3.57
CA GLU A 111 7.20 6.47 3.22
C GLU A 111 7.91 7.11 2.01
N PHE A 112 7.18 7.82 1.16
CA PHE A 112 7.76 8.47 -0.01
C PHE A 112 8.67 9.64 0.36
N LEU A 113 8.32 10.42 1.39
CA LEU A 113 9.19 11.48 1.93
C LEU A 113 10.56 10.94 2.35
N LEU A 114 10.56 9.75 2.95
CA LEU A 114 11.72 9.16 3.60
C LEU A 114 12.65 8.39 2.65
N ARG A 115 12.22 8.19 1.39
CA ARG A 115 13.07 7.58 0.34
C ARG A 115 14.04 8.58 -0.28
N SER A 116 13.68 9.86 -0.30
CA SER A 116 14.55 10.92 -0.78
C SER A 116 15.26 11.52 0.44
N ASN A 117 16.56 11.28 0.63
CA ASN A 117 17.41 11.87 1.68
C ASN A 117 17.43 13.41 1.68
N LYS A 118 16.48 14.09 1.04
CA LYS A 118 16.52 15.53 0.77
C LYS A 118 15.62 16.37 1.66
N ASP A 119 14.71 15.79 2.43
CA ASP A 119 13.73 16.57 3.19
C ASP A 119 13.56 16.11 4.64
N SER A 120 14.62 16.31 5.41
CA SER A 120 14.52 16.40 6.85
C SER A 120 13.70 17.62 7.23
N GLY A 121 12.69 17.45 8.09
CA GLY A 121 11.99 18.55 8.72
C GLY A 121 10.54 18.79 8.29
N ILE A 122 9.97 18.10 7.28
CA ILE A 122 8.53 18.19 6.97
C ILE A 122 7.71 17.65 8.15
N ILE A 123 8.06 16.50 8.68
CA ILE A 123 7.38 15.89 9.83
C ILE A 123 7.49 16.82 11.03
N TYR A 124 8.69 17.35 11.27
CA TYR A 124 8.93 18.32 12.33
C TYR A 124 8.02 19.54 12.23
N ASP A 125 7.95 20.18 11.07
CA ASP A 125 7.13 21.35 10.84
C ASP A 125 5.63 21.05 11.06
N PHE A 126 5.14 19.95 10.47
CA PHE A 126 3.73 19.57 10.59
C PHE A 126 3.31 19.09 11.98
N THR A 127 4.23 18.60 12.78
CA THR A 127 3.92 18.22 14.17
C THR A 127 3.93 19.40 15.14
N ARG A 128 4.43 20.57 14.70
CA ARG A 128 4.60 21.78 15.52
C ARG A 128 3.96 23.03 14.92
N LEU A 129 2.96 22.87 14.05
CA LEU A 129 2.30 24.03 13.43
C LEU A 129 1.70 25.00 14.45
N ASN A 130 1.28 24.54 15.60
CA ASN A 130 0.79 25.35 16.70
C ASN A 130 1.88 26.16 17.43
N GLU A 131 3.15 25.86 17.18
CA GLU A 131 4.31 26.58 17.77
C GLU A 131 4.84 27.71 16.87
N PHE A 132 4.39 27.78 15.60
CA PHE A 132 4.88 28.80 14.64
C PHE A 132 4.59 30.25 15.04
N ASP A 133 3.45 30.48 15.70
CA ASP A 133 3.09 31.77 16.26
C ASP A 133 2.29 31.55 17.56
N LEU A 134 2.97 31.67 18.69
CA LEU A 134 2.37 31.48 20.01
C LEU A 134 1.40 32.61 20.41
N SER A 135 1.39 33.73 19.67
CA SER A 135 0.49 34.85 19.91
C SER A 135 -0.88 34.68 19.25
N LYS A 136 -1.02 33.73 18.33
CA LYS A 136 -2.24 33.47 17.55
C LYS A 136 -2.64 32.00 17.65
N HIS A 137 -3.95 31.77 17.65
CA HIS A 137 -4.45 30.40 17.54
C HIS A 137 -4.11 29.80 16.18
N CYS A 138 -3.54 28.58 16.18
CA CYS A 138 -3.34 27.83 14.95
C CYS A 138 -4.68 27.24 14.51
N ASN A 139 -5.18 27.66 13.36
CA ASN A 139 -6.44 27.15 12.80
C ASN A 139 -6.26 25.80 12.04
N VAL A 140 -5.08 25.18 12.13
CA VAL A 140 -4.88 23.79 11.74
C VAL A 140 -5.31 22.90 12.90
N ILE A 141 -6.40 22.17 12.76
CA ILE A 141 -6.95 21.31 13.82
C ILE A 141 -6.18 20.02 14.02
N GLY A 142 -5.40 19.62 13.02
CA GLY A 142 -4.53 18.44 13.11
C GLY A 142 -3.91 18.08 11.78
N VAL A 143 -2.95 17.16 11.85
CA VAL A 143 -2.28 16.57 10.69
C VAL A 143 -2.35 15.05 10.83
N ILE A 144 -3.02 14.38 9.89
CA ILE A 144 -3.11 12.92 9.84
C ILE A 144 -1.98 12.39 8.96
N PHE A 145 -1.14 11.55 9.50
CA PHE A 145 -0.06 10.87 8.79
C PHE A 145 -0.48 9.45 8.44
N ILE A 146 -0.47 9.08 7.15
CA ILE A 146 -0.83 7.74 6.69
C ILE A 146 0.40 7.04 6.14
N ALA A 147 0.69 5.85 6.67
CA ALA A 147 1.83 5.03 6.27
C ALA A 147 1.42 3.54 6.14
N ARG A 148 2.33 2.71 5.58
CA ARG A 148 2.11 1.27 5.45
C ARG A 148 2.50 0.49 6.69
N SER A 149 3.55 0.94 7.38
CA SER A 149 4.11 0.32 8.58
C SER A 149 4.78 1.38 9.44
N THR A 150 5.29 0.99 10.59
CA THR A 150 6.10 1.84 11.48
C THR A 150 7.57 1.94 11.06
N ASP A 151 8.02 1.28 9.99
CA ASP A 151 9.42 1.27 9.54
C ASP A 151 9.96 2.68 9.25
N PHE A 152 9.06 3.64 9.02
CA PHE A 152 9.46 5.02 8.85
C PHE A 152 9.96 5.67 10.13
N HIS A 153 9.61 5.16 11.31
CA HIS A 153 10.12 5.66 12.60
C HIS A 153 11.64 5.54 12.72
N ASP A 154 12.23 4.53 12.08
CA ASP A 154 13.69 4.31 12.07
C ASP A 154 14.43 5.30 11.17
N LYS A 155 13.69 6.05 10.35
CA LYS A 155 14.24 6.99 9.34
C LYS A 155 14.06 8.46 9.72
N ILE A 156 13.29 8.74 10.75
CA ILE A 156 13.09 10.09 11.28
C ILE A 156 13.95 10.28 12.52
N ASP A 157 14.29 11.53 12.81
CA ASP A 157 15.09 11.82 14.00
C ASP A 157 14.30 11.68 15.32
N SER A 158 15.03 11.65 16.43
CA SER A 158 14.41 11.48 17.74
C SER A 158 13.50 12.63 18.15
N SER A 159 13.71 13.84 17.63
CA SER A 159 12.89 15.02 17.93
C SER A 159 11.57 14.95 17.14
N GLU A 160 11.61 14.55 15.89
CA GLU A 160 10.43 14.31 15.06
C GLU A 160 9.58 13.17 15.63
N LEU A 161 10.21 12.05 16.01
CA LEU A 161 9.52 10.91 16.62
C LEU A 161 8.88 11.27 17.98
N SER A 162 9.52 12.14 18.76
CA SER A 162 8.99 12.60 20.05
C SER A 162 7.70 13.41 19.88
N THR A 163 7.64 14.28 18.87
CA THR A 163 6.46 15.12 18.60
C THR A 163 5.36 14.39 17.85
N LEU A 164 5.73 13.51 16.92
CA LEU A 164 4.79 12.67 16.18
C LEU A 164 4.09 11.63 17.10
N GLY A 165 4.78 11.21 18.17
CA GLY A 165 4.34 10.11 19.02
C GLY A 165 4.73 8.74 18.48
N ARG A 166 4.62 7.72 19.32
CA ARG A 166 5.07 6.35 19.00
C ARG A 166 3.93 5.35 18.84
N ILE A 167 2.71 5.75 19.14
CA ILE A 167 1.54 4.85 19.16
C ILE A 167 0.64 5.20 17.99
N PRO A 168 0.74 4.46 16.85
CA PRO A 168 -0.13 4.66 15.72
C PRO A 168 -1.50 4.00 15.94
N ILE A 169 -2.47 4.43 15.14
CA ILE A 169 -3.73 3.72 14.93
C ILE A 169 -3.49 2.68 13.84
N GLU A 170 -3.53 1.42 14.20
CA GLU A 170 -3.28 0.33 13.27
C GLU A 170 -4.58 -0.13 12.60
N PHE A 171 -4.57 -0.14 11.28
CA PHE A 171 -5.60 -0.75 10.44
C PHE A 171 -5.20 -2.19 10.17
N LEU A 172 -5.94 -3.11 10.76
CA LEU A 172 -5.76 -4.54 10.53
C LEU A 172 -6.36 -4.96 9.19
N PRO A 173 -5.88 -6.06 8.58
CA PRO A 173 -6.54 -6.66 7.44
C PRO A 173 -8.01 -6.97 7.74
N TYR A 174 -8.88 -6.80 6.77
CA TYR A 174 -10.29 -7.13 6.90
C TYR A 174 -10.50 -8.62 7.16
N SER A 175 -11.50 -8.95 7.99
CA SER A 175 -12.00 -10.30 8.12
C SER A 175 -12.74 -10.74 6.86
N LEU A 176 -12.95 -12.06 6.71
CA LEU A 176 -13.73 -12.61 5.61
C LEU A 176 -15.14 -12.00 5.54
N GLU A 177 -15.80 -11.86 6.67
CA GLU A 177 -17.14 -11.25 6.77
C GLU A 177 -17.12 -9.79 6.30
N GLN A 178 -16.15 -9.02 6.75
CA GLN A 178 -16.01 -7.61 6.34
C GLN A 178 -15.74 -7.47 4.84
N ILE A 179 -14.94 -8.35 4.26
CA ILE A 179 -14.70 -8.36 2.81
C ILE A 179 -16.00 -8.71 2.08
N SER A 180 -16.71 -9.73 2.53
CA SER A 180 -18.02 -10.13 1.97
C SER A 180 -19.00 -8.96 1.97
N ASP A 181 -19.15 -8.25 3.10
CA ASP A 181 -20.05 -7.09 3.22
C ASP A 181 -19.67 -5.95 2.24
N ILE A 182 -18.37 -5.69 2.12
CA ILE A 182 -17.86 -4.69 1.16
C ILE A 182 -18.19 -5.12 -0.28
N LEU A 183 -17.95 -6.38 -0.62
CA LEU A 183 -18.20 -6.89 -1.97
C LEU A 183 -19.68 -6.91 -2.32
N VAL A 184 -20.56 -7.30 -1.40
CA VAL A 184 -22.02 -7.23 -1.59
C VAL A 184 -22.45 -5.80 -1.89
N THR A 185 -21.98 -4.84 -1.09
CA THR A 185 -22.32 -3.43 -1.28
C THR A 185 -21.82 -2.92 -2.64
N ARG A 186 -20.55 -3.17 -2.96
CA ARG A 186 -19.94 -2.72 -4.23
C ARG A 186 -20.52 -3.40 -5.45
N SER A 187 -20.84 -4.68 -5.35
CA SER A 187 -21.50 -5.41 -6.45
C SER A 187 -22.88 -4.86 -6.74
N SER A 188 -23.67 -4.53 -5.72
CA SER A 188 -25.01 -3.93 -5.91
C SER A 188 -24.97 -2.53 -6.52
N GLU A 189 -23.87 -1.78 -6.32
CA GLU A 189 -23.67 -0.46 -6.89
C GLU A 189 -23.17 -0.50 -8.35
N SER A 190 -22.45 -1.56 -8.74
CA SER A 190 -21.65 -1.59 -9.97
C SER A 190 -22.10 -2.61 -11.02
N PHE A 191 -22.83 -3.65 -10.62
CA PHE A 191 -23.31 -4.69 -11.52
C PHE A 191 -24.84 -4.69 -11.63
N ASN A 192 -25.35 -5.17 -12.75
CA ASN A 192 -26.76 -5.43 -12.91
C ASN A 192 -27.23 -6.52 -11.90
N PRO A 193 -28.51 -6.52 -11.50
CA PRO A 193 -29.03 -7.55 -10.60
C PRO A 193 -28.75 -8.96 -11.10
N ASN A 194 -28.36 -9.86 -10.19
CA ASN A 194 -28.07 -11.27 -10.44
C ASN A 194 -26.80 -11.61 -11.25
N VAL A 195 -25.97 -10.61 -11.61
CA VAL A 195 -24.68 -10.85 -12.28
C VAL A 195 -23.67 -11.47 -11.33
N VAL A 196 -23.63 -11.02 -10.07
CA VAL A 196 -22.71 -11.50 -9.03
C VAL A 196 -23.52 -12.32 -8.01
N GLY A 197 -23.32 -13.63 -8.00
CA GLY A 197 -23.96 -14.53 -7.03
C GLY A 197 -23.26 -14.52 -5.67
N THR A 198 -23.91 -15.05 -4.64
CA THR A 198 -23.34 -15.20 -3.30
C THR A 198 -22.11 -16.10 -3.31
N ASP A 199 -22.13 -17.16 -4.11
CA ASP A 199 -21.02 -18.09 -4.33
C ASP A 199 -19.76 -17.37 -4.88
N ILE A 200 -19.95 -16.35 -5.73
CA ILE A 200 -18.87 -15.52 -6.25
C ILE A 200 -18.31 -14.62 -5.15
N ILE A 201 -19.17 -13.99 -4.35
CA ILE A 201 -18.76 -13.17 -3.20
C ILE A 201 -17.94 -14.01 -2.22
N ASP A 202 -18.39 -15.20 -1.90
CA ASP A 202 -17.71 -16.10 -0.96
C ASP A 202 -16.33 -16.52 -1.48
N GLU A 203 -16.22 -16.93 -2.75
CA GLU A 203 -14.94 -17.32 -3.37
C GLU A 203 -13.96 -16.14 -3.41
N VAL A 204 -14.39 -14.96 -3.85
CA VAL A 204 -13.52 -13.75 -3.90
C VAL A 204 -13.10 -13.34 -2.48
N SER A 205 -13.99 -13.46 -1.48
CA SER A 205 -13.66 -13.17 -0.08
C SER A 205 -12.59 -14.13 0.46
N LEU A 206 -12.72 -15.43 0.17
CA LEU A 206 -11.72 -16.44 0.54
C LEU A 206 -10.37 -16.20 -0.12
N ILE A 207 -10.36 -15.89 -1.41
CA ILE A 207 -9.14 -15.53 -2.13
C ILE A 207 -8.49 -14.30 -1.50
N THR A 208 -9.27 -13.29 -1.19
CA THR A 208 -8.77 -12.00 -0.68
C THR A 208 -8.19 -12.14 0.73
N THR A 209 -8.79 -12.98 1.59
CA THR A 209 -8.26 -13.24 2.95
C THR A 209 -7.05 -14.17 2.96
N SER A 210 -6.72 -14.80 1.84
CA SER A 210 -5.55 -15.69 1.75
C SER A 210 -4.25 -14.94 2.13
N SER A 211 -3.25 -15.66 2.61
CA SER A 211 -1.94 -15.09 2.95
C SER A 211 -1.25 -14.39 1.77
N GLN A 212 -1.57 -14.80 0.56
CA GLN A 212 -1.03 -14.24 -0.69
C GLN A 212 -1.56 -12.84 -0.97
N VAL A 213 -2.86 -12.62 -0.76
CA VAL A 213 -3.52 -11.33 -1.01
C VAL A 213 -3.51 -10.44 0.24
N GLY A 214 -3.61 -11.06 1.42
CA GLY A 214 -3.44 -10.39 2.71
C GLY A 214 -4.51 -9.35 3.04
N GLY A 215 -5.74 -9.53 2.54
CA GLY A 215 -6.87 -8.66 2.82
C GLY A 215 -6.95 -7.41 1.93
N ASP A 216 -6.25 -7.39 0.79
CA ASP A 216 -6.31 -6.25 -0.15
C ASP A 216 -7.66 -6.23 -0.89
N VAL A 217 -8.57 -5.35 -0.46
CA VAL A 217 -9.91 -5.20 -1.07
C VAL A 217 -9.83 -4.65 -2.50
N ARG A 218 -8.79 -3.91 -2.88
CA ARG A 218 -8.62 -3.46 -4.28
C ARG A 218 -8.48 -4.67 -5.19
N TYR A 219 -7.67 -5.65 -4.76
CA TYR A 219 -7.53 -6.90 -5.49
C TYR A 219 -8.86 -7.64 -5.64
N ALA A 220 -9.69 -7.68 -4.59
CA ALA A 220 -11.02 -8.28 -4.65
C ALA A 220 -11.93 -7.58 -5.68
N LEU A 221 -11.91 -6.25 -5.69
CA LEU A 221 -12.68 -5.46 -6.65
C LEU A 221 -12.18 -5.62 -8.08
N ASP A 222 -10.86 -5.71 -8.27
CA ASP A 222 -10.25 -5.98 -9.58
C ASP A 222 -10.63 -7.39 -10.08
N LEU A 223 -10.66 -8.41 -9.22
CA LEU A 223 -11.13 -9.75 -9.58
C LEU A 223 -12.57 -9.72 -10.12
N LEU A 224 -13.47 -9.03 -9.44
CA LEU A 224 -14.86 -8.91 -9.90
C LEU A 224 -14.95 -8.14 -11.21
N LEU A 225 -14.21 -7.04 -11.36
CA LEU A 225 -14.19 -6.24 -12.59
C LEU A 225 -13.71 -7.07 -13.79
N TYR A 226 -12.56 -7.71 -13.66
CA TYR A 226 -12.01 -8.51 -14.77
C TYR A 226 -12.81 -9.77 -15.06
N ALA A 227 -13.40 -10.40 -14.04
CA ALA A 227 -14.31 -11.53 -14.26
C ALA A 227 -15.60 -11.10 -14.93
N GLY A 228 -16.13 -9.91 -14.59
CA GLY A 228 -17.27 -9.30 -15.27
C GLY A 228 -17.01 -9.04 -16.74
N ASN A 229 -15.88 -8.42 -17.06
CA ASN A 229 -15.44 -8.20 -18.44
C ASN A 229 -15.29 -9.53 -19.22
N LEU A 230 -14.77 -10.58 -18.55
CA LEU A 230 -14.63 -11.90 -19.16
C LEU A 230 -15.99 -12.56 -19.40
N ALA A 231 -16.96 -12.39 -18.47
CA ALA A 231 -18.33 -12.88 -18.64
C ALA A 231 -19.00 -12.21 -19.83
N GLU A 232 -18.92 -10.88 -19.92
CA GLU A 232 -19.46 -10.10 -21.03
C GLU A 232 -18.86 -10.52 -22.37
N ALA A 233 -17.54 -10.66 -22.46
CA ALA A 233 -16.84 -11.12 -23.66
C ALA A 233 -17.25 -12.53 -24.10
N ASN A 234 -17.66 -13.39 -23.17
CA ASN A 234 -18.16 -14.72 -23.42
C ASN A 234 -19.69 -14.79 -23.68
N GLY A 235 -20.39 -13.65 -23.66
CA GLY A 235 -21.84 -13.57 -23.79
C GLY A 235 -22.59 -14.20 -22.60
N SER A 236 -22.02 -14.18 -21.42
CA SER A 236 -22.62 -14.74 -20.20
C SER A 236 -23.36 -13.64 -19.42
N ASP A 237 -24.58 -13.92 -18.97
CA ASP A 237 -25.39 -12.98 -18.20
C ASP A 237 -24.97 -12.90 -16.71
N ARG A 238 -24.03 -13.74 -16.27
CA ARG A 238 -23.52 -13.77 -14.89
C ARG A 238 -22.05 -14.20 -14.85
N ILE A 239 -21.38 -13.79 -13.76
CA ILE A 239 -20.02 -14.22 -13.44
C ILE A 239 -20.08 -15.67 -12.91
N THR A 240 -19.10 -16.49 -13.29
CA THR A 240 -18.94 -17.87 -12.84
C THR A 240 -17.68 -18.06 -12.00
N LEU A 241 -17.67 -19.10 -11.15
CA LEU A 241 -16.48 -19.47 -10.37
C LEU A 241 -15.27 -19.77 -11.26
N GLU A 242 -15.49 -20.34 -12.44
CA GLU A 242 -14.42 -20.60 -13.41
C GLU A 242 -13.77 -19.30 -13.90
N GLN A 243 -14.57 -18.29 -14.18
CA GLN A 243 -14.06 -16.97 -14.60
C GLN A 243 -13.26 -16.31 -13.48
N ILE A 244 -13.72 -16.35 -12.21
CA ILE A 244 -12.96 -15.85 -11.06
C ILE A 244 -11.63 -16.58 -10.95
N ARG A 245 -11.62 -17.91 -10.99
CA ARG A 245 -10.39 -18.71 -10.88
C ARG A 245 -9.43 -18.45 -12.03
N LYS A 246 -9.96 -18.26 -13.24
CA LYS A 246 -9.17 -17.91 -14.43
C LYS A 246 -8.51 -16.55 -14.26
N VAL A 247 -9.25 -15.52 -13.85
CA VAL A 247 -8.71 -14.17 -13.61
C VAL A 247 -7.70 -14.19 -12.46
N HIS A 248 -8.00 -14.87 -11.36
CA HIS A 248 -7.09 -15.04 -10.23
C HIS A 248 -5.80 -15.76 -10.67
N GLY A 249 -5.90 -16.76 -11.53
CA GLY A 249 -4.76 -17.47 -12.12
C GLY A 249 -3.89 -16.58 -13.01
N TYR A 250 -4.48 -15.68 -13.80
CA TYR A 250 -3.73 -14.71 -14.60
C TYR A 250 -3.01 -13.63 -13.76
N ASN A 251 -3.59 -13.25 -12.63
CA ASN A 251 -3.01 -12.24 -11.73
C ASN A 251 -1.97 -12.82 -10.76
N LYS A 252 -1.78 -14.14 -10.74
CA LYS A 252 -0.59 -14.69 -10.10
C LYS A 252 0.61 -14.28 -10.96
N PRO A 253 1.71 -13.82 -10.37
CA PRO A 253 2.93 -13.59 -11.12
C PRO A 253 3.35 -14.94 -11.73
N SER A 254 2.89 -15.17 -12.95
CA SER A 254 3.41 -16.26 -13.76
C SER A 254 4.77 -15.79 -14.27
N ILE A 255 5.82 -16.49 -13.90
CA ILE A 255 7.14 -16.27 -14.52
C ILE A 255 6.93 -16.51 -16.03
N THR A 256 7.07 -15.45 -16.81
CA THR A 256 6.94 -15.58 -18.26
C THR A 256 8.21 -16.19 -18.84
N THR A 257 8.09 -16.73 -20.06
CA THR A 257 9.27 -17.22 -20.80
C THR A 257 10.29 -16.12 -21.07
N GLU A 258 9.84 -14.87 -21.14
CA GLU A 258 10.69 -13.69 -21.27
C GLU A 258 11.48 -13.45 -19.98
N ASP A 259 10.83 -13.48 -18.82
CA ASP A 259 11.49 -13.33 -17.50
C ASP A 259 12.59 -14.38 -17.32
N LEU A 260 12.32 -15.65 -17.70
CA LEU A 260 13.31 -16.72 -17.63
C LEU A 260 14.50 -16.50 -18.57
N LYS A 261 14.29 -15.90 -19.74
CA LYS A 261 15.38 -15.58 -20.67
C LYS A 261 16.32 -14.51 -20.11
N GLU A 262 15.79 -13.57 -19.32
CA GLU A 262 16.56 -12.47 -18.73
C GLU A 262 17.36 -12.90 -17.48
N LEU A 263 16.96 -13.98 -16.81
CA LEU A 263 17.63 -14.45 -15.62
C LEU A 263 18.98 -15.08 -15.92
N PRO A 264 20.05 -14.82 -15.14
CA PRO A 264 21.31 -15.52 -15.23
C PRO A 264 21.15 -17.04 -14.99
N LYS A 265 22.07 -17.85 -15.51
CA LYS A 265 22.05 -19.31 -15.33
C LYS A 265 21.98 -19.75 -13.86
N SER A 266 22.68 -19.04 -12.96
CA SER A 266 22.66 -19.28 -11.53
C SER A 266 21.27 -19.17 -10.90
N HIS A 267 20.49 -18.16 -11.30
CA HIS A 267 19.12 -17.95 -10.84
C HIS A 267 18.18 -19.04 -11.39
N LEU A 268 18.36 -19.46 -12.63
CA LEU A 268 17.60 -20.56 -13.22
C LEU A 268 17.84 -21.89 -12.52
N VAL A 269 19.11 -22.18 -12.14
CA VAL A 269 19.47 -23.36 -11.36
C VAL A 269 18.86 -23.30 -9.96
N THR A 270 18.85 -22.12 -9.32
CA THR A 270 18.21 -21.93 -8.02
C THR A 270 16.70 -22.16 -8.11
N LEU A 271 16.02 -21.61 -9.12
CA LEU A 271 14.59 -21.85 -9.38
C LEU A 271 14.28 -23.34 -9.65
N MET A 272 15.13 -24.01 -10.43
CA MET A 272 15.00 -25.45 -10.68
C MET A 272 15.10 -26.26 -9.38
N ALA A 273 16.02 -25.89 -8.48
CA ALA A 273 16.15 -26.54 -7.18
C ALA A 273 14.88 -26.41 -6.35
N ILE A 274 14.31 -25.19 -6.26
CA ILE A 274 13.05 -24.95 -5.53
C ILE A 274 11.94 -25.82 -6.10
N LEU A 275 11.77 -25.81 -7.42
CA LEU A 275 10.73 -26.55 -8.13
C LEU A 275 10.82 -28.06 -7.90
N LYS A 276 12.01 -28.64 -8.06
CA LYS A 276 12.23 -30.08 -7.84
C LYS A 276 11.97 -30.51 -6.41
N VAL A 277 12.38 -29.70 -5.41
CA VAL A 277 12.11 -29.97 -4.01
C VAL A 277 10.62 -29.85 -3.71
N GLN A 278 9.91 -28.85 -4.25
CA GLN A 278 8.46 -28.70 -4.11
C GLN A 278 7.71 -29.91 -4.70
N ASN A 279 8.08 -30.34 -5.90
CA ASN A 279 7.48 -31.51 -6.55
C ASN A 279 7.71 -32.79 -5.75
N LYS A 280 8.92 -33.00 -5.24
CA LYS A 280 9.29 -34.16 -4.43
C LYS A 280 8.51 -34.21 -3.09
N ARG A 281 8.38 -33.06 -2.43
CA ARG A 281 7.70 -32.94 -1.13
C ARG A 281 6.20 -32.79 -1.23
N LYS A 282 5.67 -32.42 -2.40
CA LYS A 282 4.26 -32.05 -2.64
C LYS A 282 3.80 -30.95 -1.68
N LYS A 283 4.68 -29.97 -1.41
CA LYS A 283 4.43 -28.81 -0.55
C LYS A 283 4.76 -27.54 -1.29
N GLN A 284 3.95 -26.49 -1.06
CA GLN A 284 4.16 -25.18 -1.65
C GLN A 284 5.38 -24.46 -1.04
N TYR A 285 5.61 -24.63 0.26
CA TYR A 285 6.72 -24.03 0.97
C TYR A 285 7.67 -25.10 1.48
N ILE A 286 8.98 -24.89 1.26
CA ILE A 286 10.05 -25.82 1.54
C ILE A 286 11.12 -25.15 2.40
N GLU A 287 11.78 -25.91 3.26
CA GLU A 287 12.87 -25.40 4.08
C GLU A 287 14.07 -24.93 3.23
N LEU A 288 14.54 -23.73 3.53
CA LEU A 288 15.67 -23.10 2.86
C LEU A 288 16.93 -24.01 2.82
N LYS A 289 17.16 -24.76 3.90
CA LYS A 289 18.29 -25.70 4.01
C LYS A 289 18.21 -26.82 2.96
N GLU A 290 17.01 -27.34 2.70
CA GLU A 290 16.80 -28.42 1.73
C GLU A 290 16.99 -27.91 0.30
N ILE A 291 16.46 -26.72 0.02
CA ILE A 291 16.63 -26.03 -1.27
C ILE A 291 18.12 -25.78 -1.54
N ARG A 292 18.85 -25.27 -0.54
CA ARG A 292 20.27 -24.98 -0.65
C ARG A 292 21.10 -26.23 -1.00
N THR A 293 20.84 -27.35 -0.31
CA THR A 293 21.55 -28.62 -0.58
C THR A 293 21.33 -29.03 -2.04
N TYR A 294 20.09 -29.01 -2.50
CA TYR A 294 19.75 -29.42 -3.86
C TYR A 294 20.27 -28.44 -4.94
N ALA A 295 20.28 -27.13 -4.63
CA ALA A 295 20.84 -26.13 -5.53
C ALA A 295 22.35 -26.27 -5.73
N LEU A 296 23.07 -26.64 -4.68
CA LEU A 296 24.51 -26.91 -4.77
C LEU A 296 24.80 -28.18 -5.60
N GLU A 297 24.00 -29.23 -5.44
CA GLU A 297 24.09 -30.44 -6.26
C GLU A 297 23.87 -30.13 -7.76
N LEU A 298 22.83 -29.37 -8.09
CA LEU A 298 22.57 -28.95 -9.47
C LEU A 298 23.65 -28.01 -10.01
N ALA A 299 24.21 -27.14 -9.17
CA ALA A 299 25.30 -26.26 -9.60
C ALA A 299 26.55 -27.04 -10.00
N ASP A 300 26.87 -28.11 -9.25
CA ASP A 300 27.97 -29.02 -9.59
C ASP A 300 27.70 -29.79 -10.88
N GLU A 301 26.48 -30.32 -11.09
CA GLU A 301 26.06 -30.97 -12.32
C GLU A 301 26.27 -30.07 -13.54
N HIS A 302 25.94 -28.78 -13.37
CA HIS A 302 26.09 -27.75 -14.44
C HIS A 302 27.48 -27.10 -14.47
N LYS A 303 28.48 -27.64 -13.73
CA LYS A 303 29.89 -27.21 -13.71
C LYS A 303 30.07 -25.72 -13.36
N MET A 304 29.29 -25.20 -12.44
CA MET A 304 29.36 -23.79 -12.04
C MET A 304 30.52 -23.60 -11.06
N LYS A 305 31.57 -22.87 -11.43
CA LYS A 305 32.79 -22.68 -10.62
C LYS A 305 32.59 -21.86 -9.34
N LYS A 306 31.57 -21.03 -9.28
CA LYS A 306 31.23 -20.19 -8.13
C LYS A 306 29.69 -20.05 -8.06
N PHE A 307 29.13 -20.51 -6.94
CA PHE A 307 27.69 -20.49 -6.75
C PHE A 307 27.35 -19.90 -5.38
N GLU A 308 26.82 -18.67 -5.38
CA GLU A 308 26.49 -17.89 -4.19
C GLU A 308 24.96 -17.95 -3.95
N PHE A 309 24.49 -19.03 -3.36
CA PHE A 309 23.07 -19.36 -3.21
C PHE A 309 22.25 -18.24 -2.56
N GLU A 310 22.78 -17.63 -1.50
CA GLU A 310 22.11 -16.58 -0.74
C GLU A 310 21.85 -15.33 -1.59
N ASP A 311 22.80 -14.93 -2.41
CA ASP A 311 22.67 -13.75 -3.27
C ASP A 311 21.60 -13.97 -4.35
N TYR A 312 21.58 -15.17 -4.94
CA TYR A 312 20.58 -15.51 -5.95
C TYR A 312 19.19 -15.63 -5.36
N MET A 313 19.07 -16.15 -4.13
CA MET A 313 17.79 -16.19 -3.41
C MET A 313 17.28 -14.79 -3.12
N ASN A 314 18.13 -13.87 -2.66
CA ASN A 314 17.73 -12.50 -2.36
C ASN A 314 17.28 -11.75 -3.63
N ASP A 315 18.02 -11.88 -4.74
CA ASP A 315 17.59 -11.26 -6.01
C ASP A 315 16.26 -11.83 -6.53
N LEU A 316 16.02 -13.12 -6.39
CA LEU A 316 14.74 -13.75 -6.76
C LEU A 316 13.58 -13.31 -5.86
N LEU A 317 13.83 -13.04 -4.56
CA LEU A 317 12.86 -12.46 -3.63
C LEU A 317 12.56 -11.02 -3.98
N ASP A 318 13.57 -10.20 -4.28
CA ASP A 318 13.42 -8.80 -4.67
C ASP A 318 12.61 -8.66 -5.97
N ARG A 319 12.82 -9.57 -6.91
CA ARG A 319 12.03 -9.69 -8.15
C ARG A 319 10.63 -10.27 -7.94
N LYS A 320 10.29 -10.72 -6.73
CA LYS A 320 9.01 -11.38 -6.39
C LYS A 320 8.73 -12.67 -7.18
N ILE A 321 9.76 -13.32 -7.67
CA ILE A 321 9.69 -14.61 -8.37
C ILE A 321 9.45 -15.74 -7.36
N ILE A 322 10.02 -15.60 -6.17
CA ILE A 322 9.81 -16.48 -5.02
C ILE A 322 9.31 -15.68 -3.83
N GLU A 323 8.73 -16.35 -2.84
CA GLU A 323 8.22 -15.73 -1.63
C GLU A 323 8.67 -16.47 -0.37
N MET A 324 8.85 -15.72 0.73
CA MET A 324 9.13 -16.28 2.05
C MET A 324 7.82 -16.39 2.85
N LYS A 325 7.52 -17.60 3.35
CA LYS A 325 6.49 -17.81 4.35
C LYS A 325 7.01 -17.55 5.77
N SER A 326 8.24 -17.88 6.01
CA SER A 326 8.97 -17.66 7.27
C SER A 326 10.47 -17.51 7.00
N LEU A 327 11.28 -17.15 8.00
CA LEU A 327 12.75 -17.09 7.88
C LEU A 327 13.40 -18.38 7.41
N LYS A 328 12.67 -19.50 7.41
CA LYS A 328 13.19 -20.83 7.06
C LYS A 328 12.46 -21.48 5.89
N GLU A 329 11.31 -20.97 5.47
CA GLU A 329 10.47 -21.59 4.45
C GLU A 329 10.26 -20.66 3.27
N ILE A 330 10.57 -21.15 2.08
CA ILE A 330 10.48 -20.46 0.79
C ILE A 330 9.65 -21.30 -0.19
N GLY A 331 8.94 -20.63 -1.07
CA GLY A 331 8.20 -21.26 -2.13
C GLY A 331 8.09 -20.42 -3.39
N MET A 332 7.78 -21.07 -4.49
CA MET A 332 7.32 -20.43 -5.71
C MET A 332 5.80 -20.46 -5.76
N ASN A 333 5.21 -19.31 -6.05
CA ASN A 333 3.77 -19.18 -6.19
C ASN A 333 3.38 -19.24 -7.68
N ILE A 334 3.49 -20.43 -8.29
CA ILE A 334 3.26 -20.63 -9.73
C ILE A 334 2.10 -21.57 -9.94
N THR A 335 1.23 -21.23 -10.89
CA THR A 335 -0.02 -21.94 -11.14
C THR A 335 0.20 -23.32 -11.80
N SER A 336 1.31 -23.53 -12.48
CA SER A 336 1.63 -24.79 -13.20
C SER A 336 3.12 -25.13 -13.07
N LEU A 337 3.47 -25.82 -11.97
CA LEU A 337 4.84 -26.31 -11.72
C LEU A 337 5.29 -27.28 -12.84
N ALA A 338 4.35 -28.06 -13.41
CA ALA A 338 4.64 -29.04 -14.45
C ALA A 338 5.05 -28.40 -15.80
N GLU A 339 4.57 -27.21 -16.11
CA GLU A 339 4.93 -26.50 -17.34
C GLU A 339 6.24 -25.73 -17.21
N LEU A 340 6.62 -25.35 -16.00
CA LEU A 340 7.81 -24.57 -15.74
C LEU A 340 9.09 -25.40 -15.83
N GLU A 341 9.06 -26.66 -15.41
CA GLU A 341 10.24 -27.53 -15.37
C GLU A 341 10.91 -27.67 -16.75
N PRO A 342 10.18 -28.02 -17.84
CA PRO A 342 10.76 -28.11 -19.18
C PRO A 342 11.34 -26.78 -19.69
N LEU A 343 10.68 -25.65 -19.33
CA LEU A 343 11.14 -24.32 -19.72
C LEU A 343 12.46 -23.94 -19.03
N LEU A 344 12.57 -24.22 -17.74
CA LEU A 344 13.81 -24.01 -16.98
C LEU A 344 14.96 -24.87 -17.54
N GLU A 345 14.72 -26.17 -17.78
CA GLU A 345 15.71 -27.06 -18.39
C GLU A 345 16.19 -26.53 -19.74
N GLN A 346 15.26 -26.12 -20.60
CA GLN A 346 15.62 -25.55 -21.89
C GLN A 346 16.48 -24.29 -21.77
N GLN A 347 16.17 -23.39 -20.83
CA GLN A 347 16.93 -22.16 -20.64
C GLN A 347 18.29 -22.39 -19.96
N ILE A 348 18.39 -23.31 -19.01
CA ILE A 348 19.64 -23.68 -18.35
C ILE A 348 20.63 -24.28 -19.35
N ASN A 349 20.13 -25.13 -20.26
CA ASN A 349 20.97 -25.78 -21.29
C ASN A 349 21.40 -24.84 -22.42
N LYS A 350 20.70 -23.71 -22.61
CA LYS A 350 21.06 -22.68 -23.61
C LYS A 350 22.14 -21.72 -23.11
N LYS A 351 22.32 -21.61 -21.80
CA LYS A 351 23.31 -20.74 -21.13
C LYS A 351 24.45 -21.55 -20.51
#